data_b4bd07da4d54c223934f5ff1f05f1610
#
_entry.id   b4bd07da4d54c223934f5ff1f05f1610
#
_cell.length_a   1.000
_cell.length_b   1.000
_cell.length_c   1.000
_cell.angle_alpha   90.00
_cell.angle_beta   90.00
_cell.angle_gamma   90.00
#
_symmetry.space_group_name_H-M   'P 1'
#
loop_
_entity.id
_entity.type
_entity.pdbx_description
1 polymer ?
#
loop_
_entity_poly.entity_id
_entity_poly.type
_entity_poly.pdbx_seq_one_letter_code
_entity_poly.pdbx_strand_id
1 'polypeptide(L)'
;MVESAWSLLPPIITIVLALATKEVYMSLIVGIFVGALMFTGFDLLAAIDAFFAIMSDKVGGNVYILVFLVLLGIIVAAIARSGASRAYGEWAASVIRGKRSSLLVTSILGVVIFIDDYFNCLTVGTVMRPVTDKFNVTRAKLAYIIDATAAPICIIAPVSSWAAAVSSSLPEDSAIDGFSLFLQTIPFNMYAWFTIIFMLFLIWTGKDFAAMKTLEKKSGGKLVIPEEYKEEKMEAVGNGKILDLLLPLIVLIGGCIFGMLYTGGILEGASVSDAFANCESARGLVIGSFIALVFTFLLYVPRGVLRFGKFCECFNQGFRAMTPAIFILCLAWSLSGVCGEDYLNIGGYVGGIVSNNATVGMFMPAVFFLVAIGLAFATGTSWGTFGILIPIALAVVSTDPHLLVVTVAAVLAGAVGGDHVSPISDTTILASAGAQCSHIDHVSTQVPYVIVVASCAFIGYLVAGIAGSGWIGVVAGFVLLAIAMTYIYKVLMKD
;
A
#
# COMPACT_ATOMS: atom_id res chain seq x y z
N MET A 1 26.62 -6.56 15.45
CA MET A 1 25.46 -5.65 15.30
C MET A 1 24.32 -6.35 14.58
N VAL A 2 24.62 -7.40 13.83
CA VAL A 2 23.62 -8.27 13.22
C VAL A 2 22.76 -8.92 14.31
N GLU A 3 21.46 -9.07 14.07
CA GLU A 3 20.50 -9.73 14.96
C GLU A 3 20.53 -9.20 16.42
N SER A 4 20.54 -7.89 16.56
CA SER A 4 20.60 -7.20 17.86
C SER A 4 19.74 -5.94 17.85
N ALA A 5 19.54 -5.31 19.03
CA ALA A 5 18.82 -4.03 19.11
C ALA A 5 19.42 -2.94 18.19
N TRP A 6 20.73 -3.03 17.91
CA TRP A 6 21.40 -2.11 16.98
C TRP A 6 20.92 -2.26 15.54
N SER A 7 20.45 -3.45 15.14
CA SER A 7 19.92 -3.66 13.77
C SER A 7 18.71 -2.77 13.44
N LEU A 8 18.02 -2.24 14.46
CA LEU A 8 16.92 -1.29 14.28
C LEU A 8 17.39 0.15 13.96
N LEU A 9 18.69 0.44 14.11
CA LEU A 9 19.22 1.80 13.97
C LEU A 9 19.04 2.40 12.55
N PRO A 10 19.34 1.68 11.45
CA PRO A 10 19.18 2.22 10.09
C PRO A 10 17.75 2.71 9.77
N PRO A 11 16.68 1.92 9.95
CA PRO A 11 15.33 2.42 9.72
C PRO A 11 14.92 3.54 10.67
N ILE A 12 15.36 3.51 11.95
CA ILE A 12 15.09 4.59 12.91
C ILE A 12 15.74 5.89 12.43
N ILE A 13 17.02 5.86 12.02
CA ILE A 13 17.71 7.05 11.47
C ILE A 13 16.99 7.57 10.24
N THR A 14 16.61 6.70 9.32
CA THR A 14 15.86 7.08 8.12
C THR A 14 14.58 7.83 8.47
N ILE A 15 13.79 7.27 9.40
CA ILE A 15 12.51 7.86 9.80
C ILE A 15 12.72 9.21 10.49
N VAL A 16 13.64 9.28 11.44
CA VAL A 16 13.93 10.54 12.18
C VAL A 16 14.40 11.62 11.21
N LEU A 17 15.31 11.29 10.29
CA LEU A 17 15.78 12.23 9.28
C LEU A 17 14.65 12.65 8.32
N ALA A 18 13.83 11.73 7.83
CA ALA A 18 12.73 12.04 6.93
C ALA A 18 11.71 12.99 7.58
N LEU A 19 11.36 12.75 8.84
CA LEU A 19 10.45 13.61 9.59
C LEU A 19 11.06 14.98 9.93
N ALA A 20 12.36 15.02 10.26
CA ALA A 20 13.04 16.26 10.64
C ALA A 20 13.35 17.15 9.43
N THR A 21 13.81 16.56 8.34
CA THR A 21 14.28 17.28 7.14
C THR A 21 13.21 17.43 6.07
N LYS A 22 12.21 16.56 6.06
CA LYS A 22 11.21 16.37 4.99
C LYS A 22 11.83 15.92 3.65
N GLU A 23 13.06 15.40 3.69
CA GLU A 23 13.84 14.96 2.54
C GLU A 23 13.97 13.44 2.56
N VAL A 24 13.06 12.73 1.87
CA VAL A 24 12.95 11.26 1.91
C VAL A 24 14.16 10.58 1.26
N TYR A 25 14.59 11.06 0.08
CA TYR A 25 15.70 10.43 -0.66
C TYR A 25 16.99 10.39 0.15
N MET A 26 17.41 11.54 0.68
CA MET A 26 18.64 11.62 1.48
C MET A 26 18.54 10.81 2.76
N SER A 27 17.36 10.78 3.37
CA SER A 27 17.13 10.00 4.59
C SER A 27 17.28 8.51 4.35
N LEU A 28 16.73 8.00 3.23
CA LEU A 28 16.87 6.61 2.81
C LEU A 28 18.34 6.28 2.50
N ILE A 29 19.04 7.12 1.71
CA ILE A 29 20.46 6.92 1.38
C ILE A 29 21.31 6.83 2.65
N VAL A 30 21.11 7.76 3.60
CA VAL A 30 21.83 7.74 4.88
C VAL A 30 21.52 6.48 5.68
N GLY A 31 20.25 6.08 5.77
CA GLY A 31 19.87 4.86 6.48
C GLY A 31 20.48 3.60 5.88
N ILE A 32 20.41 3.44 4.56
CA ILE A 32 21.04 2.30 3.86
C ILE A 32 22.55 2.29 4.11
N PHE A 33 23.19 3.46 3.99
CA PHE A 33 24.63 3.57 4.17
C PHE A 33 25.08 3.27 5.61
N VAL A 34 24.33 3.77 6.61
CA VAL A 34 24.57 3.41 8.03
C VAL A 34 24.42 1.90 8.23
N GLY A 35 23.38 1.30 7.66
CA GLY A 35 23.19 -0.15 7.73
C GLY A 35 24.33 -0.94 7.09
N ALA A 36 24.79 -0.52 5.92
CA ALA A 36 25.93 -1.11 5.24
C ALA A 36 27.22 -0.94 6.05
N LEU A 37 27.46 0.23 6.65
CA LEU A 37 28.60 0.47 7.58
C LEU A 37 28.56 -0.46 8.79
N MET A 38 27.38 -0.63 9.39
CA MET A 38 27.20 -1.52 10.53
C MET A 38 27.44 -2.98 10.16
N PHE A 39 26.99 -3.40 8.98
CA PHE A 39 27.20 -4.75 8.46
C PHE A 39 28.67 -5.05 8.19
N THR A 40 29.39 -4.09 7.58
CA THR A 40 30.82 -4.25 7.21
C THR A 40 31.78 -3.93 8.34
N GLY A 41 31.33 -3.73 9.59
CA GLY A 41 32.17 -3.42 10.72
C GLY A 41 32.84 -2.05 10.64
N PHE A 42 32.21 -1.09 10.01
CA PHE A 42 32.67 0.29 9.78
C PHE A 42 33.81 0.44 8.78
N ASP A 43 34.04 -0.56 7.91
CA ASP A 43 34.88 -0.40 6.73
C ASP A 43 34.13 0.43 5.68
N LEU A 44 34.65 1.62 5.37
CA LEU A 44 34.04 2.58 4.48
C LEU A 44 33.95 2.09 3.03
N LEU A 45 35.00 1.46 2.52
CA LEU A 45 35.05 0.95 1.15
C LEU A 45 34.14 -0.26 0.98
N ALA A 46 34.20 -1.19 1.91
CA ALA A 46 33.29 -2.33 1.94
C ALA A 46 31.81 -1.90 2.12
N ALA A 47 31.54 -0.83 2.86
CA ALA A 47 30.19 -0.31 3.02
C ALA A 47 29.64 0.30 1.72
N ILE A 48 30.47 1.00 0.95
CA ILE A 48 30.08 1.52 -0.37
C ILE A 48 29.77 0.35 -1.33
N ASP A 49 30.60 -0.66 -1.35
CA ASP A 49 30.38 -1.85 -2.18
C ASP A 49 29.10 -2.58 -1.77
N ALA A 50 28.92 -2.84 -0.48
CA ALA A 50 27.71 -3.46 0.07
C ALA A 50 26.45 -2.65 -0.25
N PHE A 51 26.49 -1.32 -0.15
CA PHE A 51 25.38 -0.44 -0.49
C PHE A 51 24.88 -0.67 -1.92
N PHE A 52 25.81 -0.68 -2.89
CA PHE A 52 25.43 -0.88 -4.30
C PHE A 52 25.08 -2.34 -4.62
N ALA A 53 25.73 -3.30 -3.96
CA ALA A 53 25.40 -4.72 -4.12
C ALA A 53 23.97 -5.02 -3.64
N ILE A 54 23.59 -4.51 -2.46
CA ILE A 54 22.22 -4.62 -1.92
C ILE A 54 21.20 -3.96 -2.87
N MET A 55 21.53 -2.73 -3.31
CA MET A 55 20.65 -2.01 -4.24
C MET A 55 20.48 -2.80 -5.54
N SER A 56 21.54 -3.31 -6.13
CA SER A 56 21.48 -4.09 -7.36
C SER A 56 20.63 -5.35 -7.23
N ASP A 57 20.82 -6.08 -6.13
CA ASP A 57 20.06 -7.30 -5.84
C ASP A 57 18.55 -7.00 -5.64
N LYS A 58 18.23 -6.08 -4.75
CA LYS A 58 16.83 -5.78 -4.39
C LYS A 58 16.06 -5.09 -5.53
N VAL A 59 16.70 -4.21 -6.27
CA VAL A 59 16.09 -3.60 -7.47
C VAL A 59 15.94 -4.63 -8.58
N GLY A 60 16.96 -5.50 -8.79
CA GLY A 60 16.89 -6.59 -9.76
C GLY A 60 15.72 -7.54 -9.51
N GLY A 61 15.51 -7.94 -8.25
CA GLY A 61 14.38 -8.78 -7.83
C GLY A 61 13.01 -8.12 -8.06
N ASN A 62 12.94 -6.79 -8.07
CA ASN A 62 11.71 -6.03 -8.23
C ASN A 62 11.56 -5.34 -9.60
N VAL A 63 12.37 -5.70 -10.58
CA VAL A 63 12.39 -5.04 -11.90
C VAL A 63 11.03 -5.06 -12.61
N TYR A 64 10.22 -6.10 -12.43
CA TYR A 64 8.88 -6.15 -13.01
C TYR A 64 7.97 -5.04 -12.50
N ILE A 65 8.07 -4.65 -11.23
CA ILE A 65 7.31 -3.52 -10.67
C ILE A 65 7.74 -2.21 -11.34
N LEU A 66 9.05 -2.01 -11.55
CA LEU A 66 9.54 -0.81 -12.25
C LEU A 66 9.03 -0.74 -13.69
N VAL A 67 9.07 -1.86 -14.42
CA VAL A 67 8.53 -1.95 -15.79
C VAL A 67 7.02 -1.67 -15.78
N PHE A 68 6.27 -2.25 -14.84
CA PHE A 68 4.85 -1.99 -14.69
C PHE A 68 4.55 -0.50 -14.47
N LEU A 69 5.28 0.15 -13.57
CA LEU A 69 5.11 1.59 -13.30
C LEU A 69 5.34 2.44 -14.54
N VAL A 70 6.38 2.13 -15.33
CA VAL A 70 6.65 2.82 -16.59
C VAL A 70 5.52 2.63 -17.57
N LEU A 71 5.08 1.39 -17.80
CA LEU A 71 3.97 1.08 -18.72
C LEU A 71 2.68 1.77 -18.28
N LEU A 72 2.37 1.73 -17.00
CA LEU A 72 1.22 2.41 -16.42
C LEU A 72 1.31 3.92 -16.63
N GLY A 73 2.46 4.53 -16.34
CA GLY A 73 2.70 5.95 -16.56
C GLY A 73 2.47 6.35 -18.02
N ILE A 74 2.90 5.52 -18.98
CA ILE A 74 2.67 5.76 -20.42
C ILE A 74 1.17 5.72 -20.75
N ILE A 75 0.43 4.73 -20.23
CA ILE A 75 -1.03 4.62 -20.42
C ILE A 75 -1.73 5.85 -19.85
N VAL A 76 -1.35 6.25 -18.65
CA VAL A 76 -1.88 7.45 -17.96
C VAL A 76 -1.61 8.72 -18.78
N ALA A 77 -0.38 8.88 -19.27
CA ALA A 77 -0.01 10.01 -20.11
C ALA A 77 -0.84 10.03 -21.42
N ALA A 78 -1.04 8.87 -22.03
CA ALA A 78 -1.88 8.74 -23.24
C ALA A 78 -3.34 9.10 -22.94
N ILE A 79 -3.91 8.62 -21.82
CA ILE A 79 -5.27 8.95 -21.38
C ILE A 79 -5.40 10.47 -21.11
N ALA A 80 -4.45 11.06 -20.40
CA ALA A 80 -4.46 12.50 -20.10
C ALA A 80 -4.40 13.35 -21.38
N ARG A 81 -3.51 13.01 -22.31
CA ARG A 81 -3.38 13.72 -23.59
C ARG A 81 -4.55 13.50 -24.54
N SER A 82 -5.22 12.37 -24.47
CA SER A 82 -6.40 12.09 -25.29
C SER A 82 -7.56 13.06 -25.04
N GLY A 83 -7.57 13.75 -23.90
CA GLY A 83 -8.69 14.56 -23.42
C GLY A 83 -9.81 13.74 -22.76
N ALA A 84 -9.66 12.42 -22.67
CA ALA A 84 -10.65 11.53 -22.06
C ALA A 84 -10.84 11.78 -20.57
N SER A 85 -9.77 12.11 -19.83
CA SER A 85 -9.84 12.49 -18.41
C SER A 85 -10.66 13.77 -18.21
N ARG A 86 -10.53 14.75 -19.13
CA ARG A 86 -11.38 15.96 -19.10
C ARG A 86 -12.84 15.62 -19.33
N ALA A 87 -13.13 14.81 -20.36
CA ALA A 87 -14.49 14.37 -20.65
C ALA A 87 -15.11 13.57 -19.49
N TYR A 88 -14.32 12.71 -18.83
CA TYR A 88 -14.75 12.01 -17.63
C TYR A 88 -14.99 12.97 -16.45
N GLY A 89 -14.08 13.94 -16.24
CA GLY A 89 -14.24 14.96 -15.21
C GLY A 89 -15.49 15.81 -15.39
N GLU A 90 -15.82 16.19 -16.62
CA GLU A 90 -17.06 16.92 -16.97
C GLU A 90 -18.32 16.06 -16.71
N TRP A 91 -18.29 14.78 -17.10
CA TRP A 91 -19.37 13.84 -16.78
C TRP A 91 -19.49 13.58 -15.28
N ALA A 92 -18.41 13.23 -14.61
CA ALA A 92 -18.39 13.00 -13.17
C ALA A 92 -18.90 14.22 -12.40
N ALA A 93 -18.57 15.42 -12.86
CA ALA A 93 -19.08 16.65 -12.30
C ALA A 93 -20.58 16.87 -12.53
N SER A 94 -21.17 16.26 -13.53
CA SER A 94 -22.62 16.29 -13.75
C SER A 94 -23.37 15.30 -12.85
N VAL A 95 -22.72 14.17 -12.51
CA VAL A 95 -23.29 13.09 -11.69
C VAL A 95 -22.90 13.27 -10.21
N ILE A 96 -21.62 13.57 -9.96
CA ILE A 96 -21.09 13.79 -8.62
C ILE A 96 -21.42 15.22 -8.19
N ARG A 97 -22.14 15.36 -7.08
CA ARG A 97 -22.69 16.66 -6.65
C ARG A 97 -21.88 17.35 -5.56
N GLY A 98 -20.70 16.85 -5.19
CA GLY A 98 -19.88 17.48 -4.17
C GLY A 98 -18.71 16.66 -3.66
N LYS A 99 -17.96 17.21 -2.70
CA LYS A 99 -16.76 16.64 -2.09
C LYS A 99 -17.00 15.23 -1.53
N ARG A 100 -18.12 15.02 -0.81
CA ARG A 100 -18.44 13.72 -0.20
C ARG A 100 -18.70 12.63 -1.25
N SER A 101 -19.47 12.94 -2.27
CA SER A 101 -19.76 11.96 -3.34
C SER A 101 -18.52 11.63 -4.17
N SER A 102 -17.61 12.58 -4.38
CA SER A 102 -16.35 12.28 -5.07
C SER A 102 -15.46 11.32 -4.26
N LEU A 103 -15.36 11.52 -2.94
CA LEU A 103 -14.62 10.62 -2.06
C LEU A 103 -15.27 9.23 -1.98
N LEU A 104 -16.61 9.16 -1.91
CA LEU A 104 -17.33 7.89 -1.89
C LEU A 104 -17.12 7.09 -3.20
N VAL A 105 -17.19 7.76 -4.36
CA VAL A 105 -16.93 7.12 -5.65
C VAL A 105 -15.47 6.68 -5.76
N THR A 106 -14.53 7.46 -5.21
CA THR A 106 -13.12 7.05 -5.08
C THR A 106 -12.99 5.76 -4.27
N SER A 107 -13.64 5.70 -3.11
CA SER A 107 -13.61 4.50 -2.24
C SER A 107 -14.24 3.28 -2.93
N ILE A 108 -15.35 3.47 -3.64
CA ILE A 108 -16.00 2.38 -4.42
C ILE A 108 -15.05 1.87 -5.50
N LEU A 109 -14.36 2.75 -6.22
CA LEU A 109 -13.37 2.35 -7.22
C LEU A 109 -12.22 1.58 -6.58
N GLY A 110 -11.74 2.02 -5.41
CA GLY A 110 -10.71 1.30 -4.64
C GLY A 110 -11.17 -0.11 -4.24
N VAL A 111 -12.43 -0.25 -3.80
CA VAL A 111 -13.00 -1.57 -3.51
C VAL A 111 -13.12 -2.46 -4.76
N VAL A 112 -13.46 -1.90 -5.91
CA VAL A 112 -13.56 -2.66 -7.18
C VAL A 112 -12.20 -3.16 -7.65
N ILE A 113 -11.12 -2.41 -7.35
CA ILE A 113 -9.75 -2.78 -7.71
C ILE A 113 -9.10 -3.52 -6.52
N PHE A 114 -9.66 -4.62 -6.09
CA PHE A 114 -9.25 -5.36 -4.89
C PHE A 114 -8.11 -6.39 -5.12
N ILE A 115 -7.66 -6.55 -6.35
CA ILE A 115 -6.82 -7.69 -6.75
C ILE A 115 -5.38 -7.51 -6.26
N ASP A 116 -4.86 -6.27 -6.31
CA ASP A 116 -3.51 -5.93 -5.93
C ASP A 116 -3.44 -4.48 -5.42
N ASP A 117 -2.75 -4.27 -4.31
CA ASP A 117 -2.68 -2.98 -3.63
C ASP A 117 -1.84 -1.94 -4.37
N TYR A 118 -0.74 -2.32 -5.01
CA TYR A 118 0.07 -1.42 -5.83
C TYR A 118 -0.72 -0.92 -7.04
N PHE A 119 -1.39 -1.84 -7.72
CA PHE A 119 -2.27 -1.52 -8.83
C PHE A 119 -3.43 -0.62 -8.40
N ASN A 120 -4.01 -0.88 -7.24
CA ASN A 120 -5.06 -0.05 -6.64
C ASN A 120 -4.56 1.38 -6.44
N CYS A 121 -3.46 1.57 -5.69
CA CYS A 121 -2.90 2.89 -5.37
C CYS A 121 -2.72 3.77 -6.61
N LEU A 122 -2.10 3.24 -7.64
CA LEU A 122 -1.78 4.00 -8.84
C LEU A 122 -3.00 4.25 -9.72
N THR A 123 -3.86 3.24 -9.90
CA THR A 123 -5.00 3.34 -10.80
C THR A 123 -6.09 4.23 -10.22
N VAL A 124 -6.48 4.01 -8.95
CA VAL A 124 -7.52 4.84 -8.29
C VAL A 124 -7.06 6.30 -8.22
N GLY A 125 -5.80 6.55 -7.84
CA GLY A 125 -5.24 7.89 -7.79
C GLY A 125 -5.31 8.60 -9.15
N THR A 126 -4.83 7.95 -10.17
CA THR A 126 -4.79 8.50 -11.52
C THR A 126 -6.20 8.81 -12.06
N VAL A 127 -7.15 7.91 -11.89
CA VAL A 127 -8.52 8.04 -12.38
C VAL A 127 -9.29 9.10 -11.61
N MET A 128 -9.18 9.12 -10.29
CA MET A 128 -10.02 9.96 -9.42
C MET A 128 -9.44 11.34 -9.15
N ARG A 129 -8.14 11.54 -9.35
CA ARG A 129 -7.48 12.82 -9.17
C ARG A 129 -8.17 14.00 -9.90
N PRO A 130 -8.45 13.93 -11.23
CA PRO A 130 -9.14 15.03 -11.92
C PRO A 130 -10.53 15.31 -11.35
N VAL A 131 -11.22 14.27 -10.88
CA VAL A 131 -12.56 14.40 -10.28
C VAL A 131 -12.49 15.06 -8.92
N THR A 132 -11.60 14.60 -8.05
CA THR A 132 -11.43 15.15 -6.70
C THR A 132 -10.90 16.58 -6.71
N ASP A 133 -10.02 16.92 -7.66
CA ASP A 133 -9.52 18.28 -7.87
C ASP A 133 -10.65 19.27 -8.16
N LYS A 134 -11.62 18.87 -8.97
CA LYS A 134 -12.76 19.72 -9.28
C LYS A 134 -13.61 20.09 -8.05
N PHE A 135 -13.63 19.22 -7.04
CA PHE A 135 -14.36 19.45 -5.79
C PHE A 135 -13.46 19.95 -4.65
N ASN A 136 -12.24 20.42 -4.99
CA ASN A 136 -11.26 20.94 -4.02
C ASN A 136 -10.98 19.96 -2.87
N VAL A 137 -10.88 18.66 -3.18
CA VAL A 137 -10.36 17.65 -2.25
C VAL A 137 -8.84 17.81 -2.21
N THR A 138 -8.27 17.91 -1.02
CA THR A 138 -6.80 17.99 -0.89
C THR A 138 -6.16 16.68 -1.37
N ARG A 139 -4.96 16.78 -1.95
CA ARG A 139 -4.22 15.62 -2.44
C ARG A 139 -3.89 14.63 -1.33
N ALA A 140 -3.61 15.13 -0.12
CA ALA A 140 -3.40 14.29 1.05
C ALA A 140 -4.66 13.51 1.45
N LYS A 141 -5.86 14.13 1.33
CA LYS A 141 -7.12 13.42 1.57
C LYS A 141 -7.39 12.35 0.53
N LEU A 142 -7.09 12.64 -0.73
CA LEU A 142 -7.17 11.65 -1.81
C LEU A 142 -6.20 10.49 -1.55
N ALA A 143 -4.93 10.79 -1.23
CA ALA A 143 -3.92 9.78 -0.92
C ALA A 143 -4.36 8.88 0.25
N TYR A 144 -4.92 9.46 1.32
CA TYR A 144 -5.48 8.68 2.43
C TYR A 144 -6.61 7.72 1.99
N ILE A 145 -7.54 8.17 1.14
CA ILE A 145 -8.63 7.31 0.65
C ILE A 145 -8.09 6.16 -0.21
N ILE A 146 -7.09 6.45 -1.05
CA ILE A 146 -6.42 5.45 -1.88
C ILE A 146 -5.76 4.40 -0.99
N ASP A 147 -4.92 4.82 -0.05
CA ASP A 147 -4.18 3.94 0.84
C ASP A 147 -5.12 3.10 1.73
N ALA A 148 -6.16 3.73 2.30
CA ALA A 148 -7.18 3.06 3.09
C ALA A 148 -8.04 2.06 2.29
N THR A 149 -8.04 2.10 0.96
CA THR A 149 -8.75 1.16 0.08
C THR A 149 -7.83 0.26 -0.73
N ALA A 150 -6.52 0.35 -0.55
CA ALA A 150 -5.55 -0.53 -1.18
C ALA A 150 -5.31 -1.80 -0.34
N ALA A 151 -4.26 -1.84 0.47
CA ALA A 151 -3.95 -3.00 1.30
C ALA A 151 -5.12 -3.45 2.21
N PRO A 152 -5.90 -2.57 2.88
CA PRO A 152 -7.03 -3.00 3.69
C PRO A 152 -8.13 -3.74 2.93
N ILE A 153 -8.34 -3.44 1.66
CA ILE A 153 -9.31 -4.17 0.82
C ILE A 153 -8.70 -5.47 0.30
N CYS A 154 -7.46 -5.43 -0.18
CA CYS A 154 -6.79 -6.61 -0.73
C CYS A 154 -6.63 -7.73 0.30
N ILE A 155 -6.35 -7.39 1.57
CA ILE A 155 -6.13 -8.36 2.65
C ILE A 155 -7.42 -9.02 3.16
N ILE A 156 -8.59 -8.48 2.84
CA ILE A 156 -9.89 -9.09 3.15
C ILE A 156 -10.59 -9.64 1.91
N ALA A 157 -10.00 -9.46 0.73
CA ALA A 157 -10.52 -9.99 -0.51
C ALA A 157 -10.09 -11.45 -0.69
N PRO A 158 -11.02 -12.40 -0.88
CA PRO A 158 -10.70 -13.82 -0.93
C PRO A 158 -9.83 -14.19 -2.15
N VAL A 159 -9.82 -13.37 -3.19
CA VAL A 159 -9.05 -13.58 -4.41
C VAL A 159 -8.21 -12.34 -4.65
N SER A 160 -6.98 -12.32 -4.14
CA SER A 160 -6.05 -11.19 -4.26
C SER A 160 -4.60 -11.67 -4.27
N SER A 161 -3.67 -10.80 -4.62
CA SER A 161 -2.24 -11.05 -4.48
C SER A 161 -1.84 -11.35 -3.02
N TRP A 162 -2.58 -10.80 -2.05
CA TRP A 162 -2.36 -11.06 -0.63
C TRP A 162 -2.73 -12.48 -0.20
N ALA A 163 -3.81 -13.05 -0.74
CA ALA A 163 -4.16 -14.44 -0.50
C ALA A 163 -3.02 -15.38 -0.94
N ALA A 164 -2.43 -15.11 -2.10
CA ALA A 164 -1.28 -15.84 -2.61
C ALA A 164 -0.05 -15.68 -1.71
N ALA A 165 0.28 -14.44 -1.33
CA ALA A 165 1.44 -14.14 -0.50
C ALA A 165 1.34 -14.77 0.89
N VAL A 166 0.17 -14.73 1.52
CA VAL A 166 -0.05 -15.38 2.83
C VAL A 166 0.07 -16.89 2.70
N SER A 167 -0.53 -17.49 1.65
CA SER A 167 -0.40 -18.92 1.41
C SER A 167 1.04 -19.37 1.22
N SER A 168 1.85 -18.59 0.49
CA SER A 168 3.28 -18.87 0.27
C SER A 168 4.16 -18.63 1.50
N SER A 169 3.65 -17.97 2.53
CA SER A 169 4.38 -17.73 3.78
C SER A 169 4.31 -18.92 4.76
N LEU A 170 3.49 -19.94 4.44
CA LEU A 170 3.43 -21.16 5.24
C LEU A 170 4.52 -22.15 4.78
N PRO A 171 5.12 -22.93 5.72
CA PRO A 171 5.98 -24.04 5.36
C PRO A 171 5.26 -25.07 4.47
N GLU A 172 5.97 -25.67 3.51
CA GLU A 172 5.41 -26.65 2.57
C GLU A 172 4.82 -27.90 3.26
N ASP A 173 5.33 -28.23 4.44
CA ASP A 173 4.89 -29.37 5.28
C ASP A 173 3.79 -28.97 6.30
N SER A 174 3.25 -27.77 6.21
CA SER A 174 2.19 -27.30 7.09
C SER A 174 0.93 -28.15 6.94
N ALA A 175 0.38 -28.62 8.07
CA ALA A 175 -0.87 -29.36 8.10
C ALA A 175 -2.11 -28.48 7.76
N ILE A 176 -1.95 -27.17 7.68
CA ILE A 176 -3.01 -26.20 7.42
C ILE A 176 -2.79 -25.65 6.01
N ASP A 177 -3.82 -25.77 5.17
CA ASP A 177 -3.82 -25.12 3.86
C ASP A 177 -3.79 -23.60 4.02
N GLY A 178 -2.81 -22.96 3.38
CA GLY A 178 -2.55 -21.53 3.53
C GLY A 178 -3.70 -20.66 3.04
N PHE A 179 -4.38 -21.06 1.97
CA PHE A 179 -5.53 -20.32 1.46
C PHE A 179 -6.72 -20.43 2.42
N SER A 180 -6.97 -21.61 2.98
CA SER A 180 -8.00 -21.82 4.01
C SER A 180 -7.72 -20.98 5.27
N LEU A 181 -6.47 -20.95 5.72
CA LEU A 181 -6.07 -20.10 6.84
C LEU A 181 -6.33 -18.62 6.53
N PHE A 182 -5.93 -18.16 5.34
CA PHE A 182 -6.18 -16.77 4.91
C PHE A 182 -7.67 -16.43 4.96
N LEU A 183 -8.54 -17.27 4.40
CA LEU A 183 -9.99 -17.04 4.43
C LEU A 183 -10.53 -16.94 5.86
N GLN A 184 -10.03 -17.76 6.77
CA GLN A 184 -10.44 -17.74 8.18
C GLN A 184 -9.97 -16.46 8.91
N THR A 185 -8.89 -15.82 8.47
CA THR A 185 -8.40 -14.57 9.08
C THR A 185 -9.26 -13.35 8.72
N ILE A 186 -9.99 -13.38 7.60
CA ILE A 186 -10.74 -12.22 7.07
C ILE A 186 -11.67 -11.60 8.11
N PRO A 187 -12.54 -12.36 8.84
CA PRO A 187 -13.43 -11.75 9.83
C PRO A 187 -12.69 -11.10 11.01
N PHE A 188 -11.50 -11.58 11.30
CA PHE A 188 -10.67 -11.15 12.43
C PHE A 188 -9.62 -10.11 12.08
N ASN A 189 -9.54 -9.68 10.82
CA ASN A 189 -8.64 -8.59 10.42
C ASN A 189 -9.22 -7.23 10.86
N MET A 190 -9.11 -6.94 12.16
CA MET A 190 -9.75 -5.78 12.78
C MET A 190 -9.25 -4.46 12.18
N TYR A 191 -7.95 -4.35 11.88
CA TYR A 191 -7.40 -3.11 11.33
C TYR A 191 -8.02 -2.76 9.97
N ALA A 192 -8.13 -3.74 9.06
CA ALA A 192 -8.72 -3.52 7.74
C ALA A 192 -10.18 -3.05 7.84
N TRP A 193 -11.01 -3.78 8.58
CA TRP A 193 -12.42 -3.42 8.77
C TRP A 193 -12.58 -2.05 9.44
N PHE A 194 -11.80 -1.78 10.47
CA PHE A 194 -11.88 -0.51 11.20
C PHE A 194 -11.40 0.66 10.35
N THR A 195 -10.36 0.47 9.54
CA THR A 195 -9.89 1.48 8.59
C THR A 195 -10.96 1.86 7.58
N ILE A 196 -11.63 0.87 6.99
CA ILE A 196 -12.72 1.09 6.02
C ILE A 196 -13.87 1.85 6.67
N ILE A 197 -14.33 1.42 7.85
CA ILE A 197 -15.44 2.07 8.57
C ILE A 197 -15.05 3.49 8.99
N PHE A 198 -13.83 3.68 9.49
CA PHE A 198 -13.35 4.99 9.90
C PHE A 198 -13.20 5.94 8.70
N MET A 199 -12.71 5.46 7.57
CA MET A 199 -12.67 6.19 6.31
C MET A 199 -14.07 6.62 5.86
N LEU A 200 -15.05 5.71 5.87
CA LEU A 200 -16.44 6.02 5.53
C LEU A 200 -17.05 7.03 6.49
N PHE A 201 -16.73 6.96 7.79
CA PHE A 201 -17.15 7.95 8.79
C PHE A 201 -16.58 9.35 8.47
N LEU A 202 -15.31 9.46 8.09
CA LEU A 202 -14.69 10.73 7.70
C LEU A 202 -15.34 11.29 6.41
N ILE A 203 -15.67 10.45 5.46
CA ILE A 203 -16.35 10.85 4.22
C ILE A 203 -17.75 11.36 4.55
N TRP A 204 -18.49 10.62 5.38
CA TRP A 204 -19.87 10.96 5.74
C TRP A 204 -19.97 12.26 6.54
N THR A 205 -19.12 12.44 7.53
CA THR A 205 -19.08 13.68 8.34
C THR A 205 -18.61 14.87 7.50
N GLY A 206 -17.74 14.63 6.52
CA GLY A 206 -17.09 15.67 5.71
C GLY A 206 -16.16 16.57 6.51
N LYS A 207 -15.75 16.13 7.70
CA LYS A 207 -14.86 16.85 8.62
C LYS A 207 -13.62 16.02 8.89
N ASP A 208 -12.52 16.69 9.14
CA ASP A 208 -11.24 16.10 9.49
C ASP A 208 -10.75 16.62 10.84
N PHE A 209 -9.77 15.97 11.43
CA PHE A 209 -9.14 16.36 12.69
C PHE A 209 -7.62 16.27 12.60
N ALA A 210 -6.92 16.73 13.63
CA ALA A 210 -5.47 16.71 13.76
C ALA A 210 -4.74 17.28 12.52
N ALA A 211 -3.70 16.61 12.04
CA ALA A 211 -2.84 17.08 10.96
C ALA A 211 -3.60 17.32 9.63
N MET A 212 -4.55 16.46 9.28
CA MET A 212 -5.37 16.63 8.07
C MET A 212 -6.21 17.91 8.14
N LYS A 213 -6.88 18.19 9.28
CA LYS A 213 -7.64 19.43 9.50
C LYS A 213 -6.74 20.66 9.37
N THR A 214 -5.51 20.57 9.90
CA THR A 214 -4.53 21.65 9.82
C THR A 214 -4.09 21.91 8.38
N LEU A 215 -3.82 20.85 7.61
CA LEU A 215 -3.45 20.96 6.20
C LEU A 215 -4.60 21.52 5.36
N GLU A 216 -5.84 21.05 5.56
CA GLU A 216 -7.02 21.58 4.87
C GLU A 216 -7.27 23.07 5.18
N LYS A 217 -7.07 23.48 6.44
CA LYS A 217 -7.17 24.91 6.83
C LYS A 217 -6.07 25.76 6.18
N LYS A 218 -4.82 25.27 6.14
CA LYS A 218 -3.71 25.99 5.48
C LYS A 218 -3.95 26.17 3.99
N SER A 219 -4.53 25.18 3.32
CA SER A 219 -4.88 25.28 1.91
C SER A 219 -6.03 26.26 1.61
N GLY A 220 -6.75 26.70 2.65
CA GLY A 220 -7.93 27.59 2.50
C GLY A 220 -9.01 26.99 1.63
N GLY A 221 -9.12 25.67 1.59
CA GLY A 221 -10.05 24.93 0.72
C GLY A 221 -9.64 24.95 -0.76
N LYS A 222 -8.42 25.38 -1.07
CA LYS A 222 -7.88 25.36 -2.43
C LYS A 222 -7.01 24.12 -2.63
N LEU A 223 -7.03 23.62 -3.85
CA LEU A 223 -6.12 22.55 -4.26
C LEU A 223 -4.68 23.06 -4.24
N VAL A 224 -3.84 22.42 -3.41
CA VAL A 224 -2.39 22.66 -3.39
C VAL A 224 -1.75 21.48 -4.12
N ILE A 225 -1.13 21.78 -5.26
CA ILE A 225 -0.32 20.80 -6.00
C ILE A 225 1.14 21.03 -5.59
N PRO A 226 1.85 20.00 -5.10
CA PRO A 226 3.26 20.10 -4.77
C PRO A 226 4.10 20.58 -5.97
N GLU A 227 5.21 21.27 -5.70
CA GLU A 227 6.08 21.85 -6.74
C GLU A 227 6.57 20.77 -7.73
N GLU A 228 6.91 19.58 -7.22
CA GLU A 228 7.36 18.44 -8.00
C GLU A 228 6.37 17.96 -9.07
N TYR A 229 5.08 18.27 -8.90
CA TYR A 229 4.02 17.92 -9.85
C TYR A 229 3.46 19.12 -10.64
N LYS A 230 3.96 20.34 -10.41
CA LYS A 230 3.46 21.55 -11.09
C LYS A 230 3.82 21.61 -12.58
N GLU A 231 4.98 21.06 -12.95
CA GLU A 231 5.44 21.01 -14.33
C GLU A 231 4.72 19.97 -15.20
N GLU A 232 3.96 19.09 -14.58
CA GLU A 232 3.28 17.97 -15.23
C GLU A 232 1.87 18.30 -15.74
N LYS A 233 1.49 19.53 -15.97
CA LYS A 233 0.24 19.82 -16.67
C LYS A 233 0.34 19.34 -18.11
N MET A 234 0.02 18.07 -18.32
CA MET A 234 -0.18 17.54 -19.67
C MET A 234 -1.38 18.20 -20.29
N GLU A 235 -1.14 19.07 -21.27
CA GLU A 235 -2.23 19.67 -22.03
C GLU A 235 -2.96 18.58 -22.83
N ALA A 236 -4.27 18.54 -22.69
CA ALA A 236 -5.12 17.68 -23.50
C ALA A 236 -5.07 18.17 -24.95
N VAL A 237 -4.52 17.35 -25.86
CA VAL A 237 -4.39 17.65 -27.29
C VAL A 237 -5.52 17.01 -28.08
N GLY A 238 -6.09 15.91 -27.58
CA GLY A 238 -7.12 15.13 -28.25
C GLY A 238 -8.55 15.47 -27.82
N ASN A 239 -9.52 14.96 -28.57
CA ASN A 239 -10.95 15.05 -28.32
C ASN A 239 -11.52 13.71 -27.84
N GLY A 240 -10.82 13.04 -26.93
CA GLY A 240 -11.23 11.76 -26.35
C GLY A 240 -12.56 11.86 -25.63
N LYS A 241 -13.32 10.77 -25.66
CA LYS A 241 -14.58 10.58 -24.97
C LYS A 241 -14.38 9.79 -23.68
N ILE A 242 -15.38 9.71 -22.82
CA ILE A 242 -15.35 8.92 -21.58
C ILE A 242 -14.95 7.45 -21.83
N LEU A 243 -15.41 6.86 -22.93
CA LEU A 243 -15.01 5.49 -23.31
C LEU A 243 -13.50 5.37 -23.60
N ASP A 244 -12.87 6.45 -24.03
CA ASP A 244 -11.41 6.46 -24.23
C ASP A 244 -10.62 6.52 -22.92
N LEU A 245 -11.25 6.83 -21.79
CA LEU A 245 -10.73 6.61 -20.45
C LEU A 245 -11.05 5.20 -19.95
N LEU A 246 -12.33 4.79 -20.03
CA LEU A 246 -12.80 3.57 -19.39
C LEU A 246 -12.27 2.30 -20.06
N LEU A 247 -12.22 2.25 -21.40
CA LEU A 247 -11.80 1.05 -22.13
C LEU A 247 -10.33 0.67 -21.85
N PRO A 248 -9.34 1.59 -21.91
CA PRO A 248 -7.98 1.26 -21.52
C PRO A 248 -7.88 0.73 -20.08
N LEU A 249 -8.65 1.30 -19.14
CA LEU A 249 -8.65 0.86 -17.73
C LEU A 249 -9.30 -0.53 -17.57
N ILE A 250 -10.41 -0.79 -18.25
CA ILE A 250 -11.05 -2.11 -18.24
C ILE A 250 -10.10 -3.16 -18.83
N VAL A 251 -9.41 -2.83 -19.93
CA VAL A 251 -8.42 -3.73 -20.53
C VAL A 251 -7.19 -3.89 -19.64
N LEU A 252 -6.78 -2.84 -18.93
CA LEU A 252 -5.70 -2.91 -17.95
C LEU A 252 -6.07 -3.86 -16.80
N ILE A 253 -7.25 -3.68 -16.19
CA ILE A 253 -7.72 -4.55 -15.11
C ILE A 253 -7.85 -6.00 -15.61
N GLY A 254 -8.58 -6.20 -16.71
CA GLY A 254 -8.77 -7.53 -17.30
C GLY A 254 -7.46 -8.18 -17.73
N GLY A 255 -6.54 -7.40 -18.30
CA GLY A 255 -5.21 -7.85 -18.68
C GLY A 255 -4.34 -8.23 -17.47
N CYS A 256 -4.39 -7.48 -16.37
CA CYS A 256 -3.68 -7.82 -15.14
C CYS A 256 -4.25 -9.10 -14.49
N ILE A 257 -5.58 -9.24 -14.43
CA ILE A 257 -6.22 -10.48 -13.99
C ILE A 257 -5.78 -11.66 -14.84
N PHE A 258 -5.85 -11.51 -16.18
CA PHE A 258 -5.38 -12.53 -17.09
C PHE A 258 -3.89 -12.85 -16.89
N GLY A 259 -3.05 -11.83 -16.75
CA GLY A 259 -1.62 -11.99 -16.50
C GLY A 259 -1.31 -12.76 -15.21
N MET A 260 -2.04 -12.48 -14.13
CA MET A 260 -1.93 -13.22 -12.86
C MET A 260 -2.37 -14.67 -13.02
N LEU A 261 -3.53 -14.91 -13.61
CA LEU A 261 -4.01 -16.27 -13.90
C LEU A 261 -3.05 -17.05 -14.82
N TYR A 262 -2.51 -16.37 -15.84
CA TYR A 262 -1.54 -16.95 -16.77
C TYR A 262 -0.25 -17.37 -16.05
N THR A 263 0.34 -16.49 -15.23
CA THR A 263 1.56 -16.80 -14.48
C THR A 263 1.34 -17.86 -13.40
N GLY A 264 0.11 -18.04 -12.93
CA GLY A 264 -0.28 -19.05 -11.96
C GLY A 264 -0.73 -20.38 -12.59
N GLY A 265 -0.56 -20.58 -13.92
CA GLY A 265 -0.77 -21.88 -14.55
C GLY A 265 -2.21 -22.20 -14.97
N ILE A 266 -3.09 -21.20 -15.14
CA ILE A 266 -4.49 -21.44 -15.60
C ILE A 266 -4.55 -22.18 -16.94
N LEU A 267 -3.60 -21.91 -17.85
CA LEU A 267 -3.51 -22.59 -19.16
C LEU A 267 -2.95 -24.00 -19.05
N GLU A 268 -2.35 -24.35 -17.92
CA GLU A 268 -1.83 -25.69 -17.61
C GLU A 268 -2.85 -26.54 -16.84
N GLY A 269 -4.06 -25.99 -16.63
CA GLY A 269 -5.18 -26.70 -16.01
C GLY A 269 -5.35 -26.43 -14.50
N ALA A 270 -4.64 -25.45 -13.94
CA ALA A 270 -4.86 -25.03 -12.57
C ALA A 270 -6.28 -24.47 -12.39
N SER A 271 -6.88 -24.66 -11.22
CA SER A 271 -8.13 -24.00 -10.88
C SER A 271 -7.89 -22.48 -10.77
N VAL A 272 -8.95 -21.67 -10.87
CA VAL A 272 -8.84 -20.21 -10.70
C VAL A 272 -8.23 -19.86 -9.34
N SER A 273 -8.62 -20.57 -8.28
CA SER A 273 -8.06 -20.40 -6.93
C SER A 273 -6.56 -20.71 -6.89
N ASP A 274 -6.16 -21.86 -7.44
CA ASP A 274 -4.75 -22.28 -7.45
C ASP A 274 -3.90 -21.36 -8.33
N ALA A 275 -4.45 -20.92 -9.47
CA ALA A 275 -3.76 -19.98 -10.34
C ALA A 275 -3.50 -18.64 -9.65
N PHE A 276 -4.45 -18.11 -8.87
CA PHE A 276 -4.19 -16.92 -8.07
C PHE A 276 -3.22 -17.19 -6.92
N ALA A 277 -3.29 -18.37 -6.28
CA ALA A 277 -2.39 -18.73 -5.19
C ALA A 277 -0.92 -18.85 -5.65
N ASN A 278 -0.68 -19.31 -6.88
CA ASN A 278 0.66 -19.53 -7.44
C ASN A 278 1.14 -18.44 -8.41
N CYS A 279 0.39 -17.33 -8.53
CA CYS A 279 0.74 -16.31 -9.52
C CYS A 279 1.98 -15.49 -9.13
N GLU A 280 2.79 -15.15 -10.13
CA GLU A 280 3.82 -14.11 -10.02
C GLU A 280 3.17 -12.75 -10.27
N SER A 281 2.62 -12.11 -9.22
CA SER A 281 1.80 -10.88 -9.32
C SER A 281 2.49 -9.79 -10.14
N ALA A 282 3.76 -9.49 -9.83
CA ALA A 282 4.52 -8.44 -10.51
C ALA A 282 4.67 -8.70 -12.02
N ARG A 283 4.93 -9.96 -12.41
CA ARG A 283 5.01 -10.37 -13.82
C ARG A 283 3.64 -10.32 -14.49
N GLY A 284 2.58 -10.73 -13.79
CA GLY A 284 1.20 -10.63 -14.26
C GLY A 284 0.79 -9.18 -14.53
N LEU A 285 1.18 -8.24 -13.69
CA LEU A 285 0.95 -6.80 -13.88
C LEU A 285 1.64 -6.26 -15.13
N VAL A 286 2.89 -6.67 -15.41
CA VAL A 286 3.61 -6.27 -16.63
C VAL A 286 2.90 -6.77 -17.87
N ILE A 287 2.49 -8.05 -17.90
CA ILE A 287 1.75 -8.64 -19.03
C ILE A 287 0.46 -7.85 -19.28
N GLY A 288 -0.32 -7.60 -18.23
CA GLY A 288 -1.58 -6.88 -18.31
C GLY A 288 -1.41 -5.43 -18.79
N SER A 289 -0.43 -4.72 -18.24
CA SER A 289 -0.15 -3.34 -18.66
C SER A 289 0.37 -3.25 -20.08
N PHE A 290 1.16 -4.22 -20.55
CA PHE A 290 1.59 -4.26 -21.93
C PHE A 290 0.40 -4.49 -22.89
N ILE A 291 -0.50 -5.44 -22.58
CA ILE A 291 -1.73 -5.66 -23.34
C ILE A 291 -2.56 -4.36 -23.39
N ALA A 292 -2.71 -3.68 -22.25
CA ALA A 292 -3.45 -2.43 -22.18
C ALA A 292 -2.79 -1.29 -22.99
N LEU A 293 -1.46 -1.21 -23.00
CA LEU A 293 -0.73 -0.22 -23.78
C LEU A 293 -0.94 -0.45 -25.28
N VAL A 294 -0.81 -1.69 -25.75
CA VAL A 294 -1.08 -2.06 -27.15
C VAL A 294 -2.54 -1.75 -27.52
N PHE A 295 -3.48 -2.12 -26.67
CA PHE A 295 -4.89 -1.80 -26.86
C PHE A 295 -5.12 -0.28 -26.95
N THR A 296 -4.54 0.49 -26.03
CA THR A 296 -4.65 1.96 -26.00
C THR A 296 -4.10 2.58 -27.28
N PHE A 297 -2.97 2.07 -27.77
CA PHE A 297 -2.41 2.48 -29.05
C PHE A 297 -3.40 2.23 -30.21
N LEU A 298 -3.93 1.02 -30.32
CA LEU A 298 -4.90 0.64 -31.35
C LEU A 298 -6.23 1.40 -31.23
N LEU A 299 -6.62 1.76 -30.02
CA LEU A 299 -7.83 2.54 -29.78
C LEU A 299 -7.65 4.01 -30.16
N TYR A 300 -6.48 4.63 -29.91
CA TYR A 300 -6.30 6.07 -30.08
C TYR A 300 -5.74 6.47 -31.42
N VAL A 301 -4.71 5.77 -31.90
CA VAL A 301 -3.96 6.21 -33.09
C VAL A 301 -4.77 6.01 -34.37
N PRO A 302 -5.35 4.84 -34.67
CA PRO A 302 -6.15 4.65 -35.87
C PRO A 302 -7.41 5.52 -35.91
N ARG A 303 -8.01 5.82 -34.75
CA ARG A 303 -9.20 6.69 -34.63
C ARG A 303 -8.85 8.19 -34.67
N GLY A 304 -7.58 8.55 -34.70
CA GLY A 304 -7.13 9.94 -34.70
C GLY A 304 -7.36 10.68 -33.38
N VAL A 305 -7.65 9.97 -32.26
CA VAL A 305 -7.76 10.58 -30.93
C VAL A 305 -6.41 11.18 -30.54
N LEU A 306 -5.33 10.45 -30.81
CA LEU A 306 -3.95 10.96 -30.73
C LEU A 306 -3.20 10.62 -32.04
N ARG A 307 -2.43 11.59 -32.56
CA ARG A 307 -1.50 11.31 -33.65
C ARG A 307 -0.34 10.44 -33.12
N PHE A 308 0.23 9.60 -34.00
CA PHE A 308 1.32 8.67 -33.66
C PHE A 308 2.47 9.37 -32.92
N GLY A 309 3.00 10.50 -33.44
CA GLY A 309 4.08 11.23 -32.75
C GLY A 309 3.69 11.71 -31.36
N LYS A 310 2.42 12.12 -31.15
CA LYS A 310 1.93 12.52 -29.83
C LYS A 310 1.76 11.35 -28.87
N PHE A 311 1.42 10.18 -29.38
CA PHE A 311 1.42 8.96 -28.58
C PHE A 311 2.84 8.57 -28.17
N CYS A 312 3.82 8.67 -29.08
CA CYS A 312 5.24 8.41 -28.73
C CYS A 312 5.80 9.39 -27.68
N GLU A 313 5.36 10.64 -27.67
CA GLU A 313 5.74 11.58 -26.61
C GLU A 313 5.28 11.14 -25.22
N CYS A 314 4.18 10.35 -25.12
CA CYS A 314 3.67 9.82 -23.86
C CYS A 314 4.65 8.87 -23.16
N PHE A 315 5.57 8.22 -23.90
CA PHE A 315 6.61 7.38 -23.30
C PHE A 315 7.52 8.17 -22.38
N ASN A 316 8.05 9.28 -22.87
CA ASN A 316 8.91 10.15 -22.03
C ASN A 316 8.13 10.79 -20.88
N GLN A 317 6.88 11.19 -21.14
CA GLN A 317 6.06 11.84 -20.12
C GLN A 317 5.65 10.86 -19.02
N GLY A 318 5.23 9.65 -19.40
CA GLY A 318 4.87 8.60 -18.46
C GLY A 318 6.05 8.16 -17.59
N PHE A 319 7.24 8.01 -18.20
CA PHE A 319 8.45 7.69 -17.43
C PHE A 319 8.79 8.80 -16.42
N ARG A 320 8.76 10.06 -16.85
CA ARG A 320 9.02 11.21 -15.96
C ARG A 320 8.03 11.29 -14.80
N ALA A 321 6.75 11.02 -15.07
CA ALA A 321 5.71 11.04 -14.05
C ALA A 321 5.94 9.98 -12.95
N MET A 322 6.53 8.84 -13.31
CA MET A 322 6.81 7.75 -12.36
C MET A 322 8.21 7.82 -11.74
N THR A 323 9.10 8.70 -12.22
CA THR A 323 10.49 8.79 -11.73
C THR A 323 10.58 8.96 -10.20
N PRO A 324 9.82 9.84 -9.52
CA PRO A 324 9.89 9.97 -8.08
C PRO A 324 9.55 8.67 -7.35
N ALA A 325 8.46 8.01 -7.75
CA ALA A 325 8.03 6.73 -7.17
C ALA A 325 9.08 5.63 -7.39
N ILE A 326 9.60 5.49 -8.62
CA ILE A 326 10.66 4.53 -8.96
C ILE A 326 11.88 4.73 -8.07
N PHE A 327 12.34 5.99 -7.92
CA PHE A 327 13.55 6.27 -7.16
C PHE A 327 13.38 5.98 -5.67
N ILE A 328 12.24 6.37 -5.08
CA ILE A 328 11.93 6.06 -3.68
C ILE A 328 11.83 4.55 -3.47
N LEU A 329 11.15 3.82 -4.37
CA LEU A 329 11.02 2.36 -4.27
C LEU A 329 12.38 1.67 -4.33
N CYS A 330 13.27 2.05 -5.25
CA CYS A 330 14.62 1.50 -5.32
C CYS A 330 15.37 1.68 -3.99
N LEU A 331 15.28 2.86 -3.38
CA LEU A 331 15.91 3.12 -2.09
C LEU A 331 15.21 2.39 -0.94
N ALA A 332 13.88 2.34 -0.92
CA ALA A 332 13.12 1.64 0.12
C ALA A 332 13.41 0.14 0.12
N TRP A 333 13.42 -0.50 -1.06
CA TRP A 333 13.82 -1.91 -1.18
C TRP A 333 15.27 -2.15 -0.75
N SER A 334 16.18 -1.21 -1.03
CA SER A 334 17.58 -1.29 -0.58
C SER A 334 17.69 -1.20 0.93
N LEU A 335 16.89 -0.32 1.58
CA LEU A 335 16.82 -0.25 3.04
C LEU A 335 16.21 -1.53 3.62
N SER A 336 15.13 -2.03 3.04
CA SER A 336 14.56 -3.34 3.43
C SER A 336 15.58 -4.45 3.27
N GLY A 337 16.35 -4.44 2.19
CA GLY A 337 17.43 -5.39 1.95
C GLY A 337 18.50 -5.39 3.03
N VAL A 338 19.02 -4.22 3.42
CA VAL A 338 20.03 -4.12 4.48
C VAL A 338 19.51 -4.58 5.84
N CYS A 339 18.18 -4.51 6.04
CA CYS A 339 17.50 -5.00 7.24
C CYS A 339 17.20 -6.51 7.21
N GLY A 340 17.35 -7.15 6.04
CA GLY A 340 17.02 -8.56 5.79
C GLY A 340 17.98 -9.55 6.44
N GLU A 341 17.66 -10.85 6.29
CA GLU A 341 18.36 -11.96 6.93
C GLU A 341 19.86 -12.04 6.56
N ASP A 342 20.20 -11.77 5.30
CA ASP A 342 21.56 -11.82 4.79
C ASP A 342 22.47 -10.71 5.33
N TYR A 343 21.88 -9.67 5.97
CA TYR A 343 22.62 -8.49 6.43
C TYR A 343 22.41 -8.24 7.94
N LEU A 344 21.54 -7.36 8.34
CA LEU A 344 21.37 -6.99 9.76
C LEU A 344 20.37 -7.89 10.51
N ASN A 345 19.58 -8.68 9.80
CA ASN A 345 18.61 -9.64 10.35
C ASN A 345 17.70 -9.05 11.46
N ILE A 346 17.01 -7.96 11.14
CA ILE A 346 16.04 -7.37 12.07
C ILE A 346 14.95 -8.38 12.45
N GLY A 347 14.50 -9.17 11.44
CA GLY A 347 13.48 -10.20 11.62
C GLY A 347 13.88 -11.25 12.64
N GLY A 348 15.11 -11.75 12.58
CA GLY A 348 15.65 -12.71 13.57
C GLY A 348 15.67 -12.14 14.98
N TYR A 349 16.12 -10.88 15.14
CA TYR A 349 16.11 -10.22 16.45
C TYR A 349 14.71 -10.08 17.03
N VAL A 350 13.75 -9.58 16.26
CA VAL A 350 12.36 -9.39 16.70
C VAL A 350 11.68 -10.74 16.94
N GLY A 351 11.89 -11.71 16.03
CA GLY A 351 11.39 -13.08 16.16
C GLY A 351 11.94 -13.78 17.42
N GLY A 352 13.24 -13.59 17.71
CA GLY A 352 13.85 -14.12 18.93
C GLY A 352 13.24 -13.55 20.23
N ILE A 353 12.85 -12.28 20.24
CA ILE A 353 12.14 -11.67 21.38
C ILE A 353 10.79 -12.36 21.59
N VAL A 354 10.03 -12.57 20.50
CA VAL A 354 8.69 -13.15 20.54
C VAL A 354 8.73 -14.62 20.97
N SER A 355 9.60 -15.43 20.34
CA SER A 355 9.70 -16.85 20.62
C SER A 355 10.15 -17.19 22.03
N ASN A 356 11.02 -16.37 22.62
CA ASN A 356 11.52 -16.56 24.00
C ASN A 356 10.48 -16.22 25.09
N ASN A 357 9.34 -15.61 24.75
CA ASN A 357 8.29 -15.21 25.68
C ASN A 357 6.99 -16.01 25.50
N ALA A 358 7.05 -17.28 25.09
CA ALA A 358 5.93 -18.17 24.79
C ALA A 358 4.96 -18.44 25.95
N THR A 359 5.27 -18.01 27.18
CA THR A 359 4.44 -18.24 28.38
C THR A 359 3.18 -17.39 28.46
N VAL A 360 2.98 -16.49 27.50
CA VAL A 360 1.89 -15.48 27.56
C VAL A 360 0.90 -15.71 26.41
N GLY A 361 0.49 -16.99 26.18
CA GLY A 361 -0.34 -17.38 25.04
C GLY A 361 -1.57 -16.51 24.81
N MET A 362 -2.30 -16.15 25.89
CA MET A 362 -3.50 -15.31 25.76
C MET A 362 -3.21 -13.88 25.25
N PHE A 363 -1.96 -13.39 25.33
CA PHE A 363 -1.62 -12.08 24.81
C PHE A 363 -1.02 -12.13 23.40
N MET A 364 -0.81 -13.32 22.82
CA MET A 364 -0.15 -13.49 21.54
C MET A 364 -0.79 -12.67 20.41
N PRO A 365 -2.11 -12.62 20.19
CA PRO A 365 -2.65 -11.79 19.13
C PRO A 365 -2.28 -10.31 19.27
N ALA A 366 -2.34 -9.76 20.49
CA ALA A 366 -1.99 -8.37 20.75
C ALA A 366 -0.48 -8.12 20.60
N VAL A 367 0.36 -9.04 21.08
CA VAL A 367 1.83 -8.95 20.96
C VAL A 367 2.25 -9.02 19.49
N PHE A 368 1.75 -9.99 18.73
CA PHE A 368 2.06 -10.11 17.30
C PHE A 368 1.56 -8.90 16.51
N PHE A 369 0.41 -8.34 16.85
CA PHE A 369 -0.07 -7.10 16.24
C PHE A 369 0.91 -5.94 16.44
N LEU A 370 1.39 -5.71 17.66
CA LEU A 370 2.35 -4.65 17.95
C LEU A 370 3.71 -4.89 17.30
N VAL A 371 4.19 -6.13 17.34
CA VAL A 371 5.45 -6.51 16.68
C VAL A 371 5.33 -6.31 15.18
N ALA A 372 4.21 -6.69 14.57
CA ALA A 372 3.96 -6.49 13.15
C ALA A 372 3.90 -4.99 12.78
N ILE A 373 3.21 -4.16 13.58
CA ILE A 373 3.24 -2.70 13.38
C ILE A 373 4.67 -2.17 13.44
N GLY A 374 5.43 -2.55 14.47
CA GLY A 374 6.81 -2.07 14.64
C GLY A 374 7.73 -2.52 13.50
N LEU A 375 7.61 -3.76 13.08
CA LEU A 375 8.42 -4.33 12.00
C LEU A 375 8.05 -3.71 10.64
N ALA A 376 6.76 -3.63 10.28
CA ALA A 376 6.31 -3.01 9.04
C ALA A 376 6.67 -1.51 9.00
N PHE A 377 6.51 -0.80 10.10
CA PHE A 377 6.94 0.59 10.23
C PHE A 377 8.44 0.75 9.97
N ALA A 378 9.26 -0.15 10.53
CA ALA A 378 10.71 -0.08 10.43
C ALA A 378 11.26 -0.53 9.06
N THR A 379 10.58 -1.47 8.40
CA THR A 379 11.04 -2.04 7.11
C THR A 379 10.35 -1.43 5.90
N GLY A 380 9.18 -0.80 6.09
CA GLY A 380 8.39 -0.24 5.00
C GLY A 380 7.75 -1.29 4.09
N THR A 381 7.55 -2.51 4.59
CA THR A 381 6.91 -3.57 3.82
C THR A 381 6.00 -4.45 4.67
N SER A 382 4.74 -4.49 4.29
CA SER A 382 3.79 -5.43 4.88
C SER A 382 4.14 -6.88 4.54
N TRP A 383 4.55 -7.13 3.29
CA TRP A 383 4.85 -8.47 2.78
C TRP A 383 6.04 -9.10 3.49
N GLY A 384 7.12 -8.37 3.66
CA GLY A 384 8.28 -8.83 4.44
C GLY A 384 7.91 -9.11 5.91
N THR A 385 7.04 -8.28 6.48
CA THR A 385 6.60 -8.42 7.87
C THR A 385 5.80 -9.69 8.09
N PHE A 386 4.76 -9.95 7.31
CA PHE A 386 3.97 -11.16 7.51
C PHE A 386 4.72 -12.42 7.06
N GLY A 387 5.58 -12.33 6.05
CA GLY A 387 6.45 -13.43 5.62
C GLY A 387 7.36 -13.94 6.74
N ILE A 388 7.85 -13.05 7.60
CA ILE A 388 8.65 -13.39 8.78
C ILE A 388 7.77 -13.89 9.93
N LEU A 389 6.67 -13.19 10.23
CA LEU A 389 5.92 -13.39 11.46
C LEU A 389 4.90 -14.53 11.39
N ILE A 390 4.36 -14.89 10.22
CA ILE A 390 3.40 -16.02 10.10
C ILE A 390 4.05 -17.35 10.48
N PRO A 391 5.23 -17.74 9.96
CA PRO A 391 5.89 -18.98 10.41
C PRO A 391 6.17 -18.99 11.91
N ILE A 392 6.53 -17.85 12.50
CA ILE A 392 6.75 -17.73 13.95
C ILE A 392 5.42 -17.90 14.70
N ALA A 393 4.33 -17.27 14.25
CA ALA A 393 3.01 -17.44 14.85
C ALA A 393 2.55 -18.90 14.82
N LEU A 394 2.77 -19.60 13.69
CA LEU A 394 2.50 -21.02 13.57
C LEU A 394 3.28 -21.82 14.62
N ALA A 395 4.59 -21.56 14.77
CA ALA A 395 5.42 -22.28 15.73
C ALA A 395 5.01 -22.03 17.21
N VAL A 396 4.56 -20.82 17.53
CA VAL A 396 4.24 -20.40 18.91
C VAL A 396 2.82 -20.78 19.34
N VAL A 397 1.84 -20.79 18.41
CA VAL A 397 0.40 -20.88 18.73
C VAL A 397 -0.27 -22.10 18.08
N SER A 398 0.50 -23.05 17.53
CA SER A 398 -0.01 -24.24 16.80
C SER A 398 -0.95 -25.14 17.59
N THR A 399 -0.89 -25.11 18.92
CA THR A 399 -1.70 -25.98 19.79
C THR A 399 -3.17 -25.57 19.90
N ASP A 400 -3.52 -24.32 19.57
CA ASP A 400 -4.88 -23.80 19.57
C ASP A 400 -5.22 -23.22 18.19
N PRO A 401 -5.96 -23.96 17.36
CA PRO A 401 -6.30 -23.51 16.00
C PRO A 401 -7.06 -22.18 15.96
N HIS A 402 -7.89 -21.91 16.98
CA HIS A 402 -8.68 -20.68 17.02
C HIS A 402 -7.81 -19.47 17.36
N LEU A 403 -6.93 -19.63 18.34
CA LEU A 403 -5.96 -18.60 18.71
C LEU A 403 -4.97 -18.36 17.57
N LEU A 404 -4.59 -19.40 16.83
CA LEU A 404 -3.73 -19.27 15.65
C LEU A 404 -4.35 -18.38 14.58
N VAL A 405 -5.60 -18.63 14.18
CA VAL A 405 -6.30 -17.80 13.17
C VAL A 405 -6.32 -16.33 13.59
N VAL A 406 -6.67 -16.06 14.86
CA VAL A 406 -6.72 -14.69 15.39
C VAL A 406 -5.33 -14.06 15.45
N THR A 407 -4.29 -14.84 15.77
CA THR A 407 -2.90 -14.35 15.81
C THR A 407 -2.38 -14.04 14.40
N VAL A 408 -2.65 -14.90 13.43
CA VAL A 408 -2.28 -14.61 12.03
C VAL A 408 -3.05 -13.40 11.51
N ALA A 409 -4.34 -13.28 11.81
CA ALA A 409 -5.10 -12.07 11.49
C ALA A 409 -4.48 -10.81 12.13
N ALA A 410 -3.97 -10.91 13.35
CA ALA A 410 -3.30 -9.81 14.04
C ALA A 410 -1.95 -9.44 13.38
N VAL A 411 -1.18 -10.44 12.93
CA VAL A 411 0.04 -10.21 12.14
C VAL A 411 -0.27 -9.44 10.87
N LEU A 412 -1.24 -9.91 10.09
CA LEU A 412 -1.65 -9.29 8.84
C LEU A 412 -2.18 -7.87 9.06
N ALA A 413 -3.02 -7.68 10.07
CA ALA A 413 -3.57 -6.37 10.45
C ALA A 413 -2.48 -5.41 10.92
N GLY A 414 -1.53 -5.88 11.71
CA GLY A 414 -0.40 -5.10 12.21
C GLY A 414 0.57 -4.73 11.08
N ALA A 415 0.81 -5.64 10.14
CA ALA A 415 1.63 -5.39 8.97
C ALA A 415 1.07 -4.21 8.13
N VAL A 416 -0.23 -4.21 7.84
CA VAL A 416 -0.89 -3.10 7.13
C VAL A 416 -0.90 -1.82 7.97
N GLY A 417 -1.17 -1.93 9.29
CA GLY A 417 -1.20 -0.76 10.17
C GLY A 417 0.16 -0.08 10.31
N GLY A 418 1.24 -0.85 10.38
CA GLY A 418 2.61 -0.34 10.43
C GLY A 418 3.06 0.28 9.11
N ASP A 419 2.67 -0.35 8.02
CA ASP A 419 2.91 0.12 6.66
C ASP A 419 2.29 1.51 6.44
N HIS A 420 1.03 1.69 6.78
CA HIS A 420 0.30 2.97 6.66
C HIS A 420 0.91 4.14 7.44
N VAL A 421 1.73 3.92 8.46
CA VAL A 421 2.43 4.98 9.21
C VAL A 421 3.89 5.12 8.82
N SER A 422 4.42 4.21 8.01
CA SER A 422 5.81 4.21 7.61
C SER A 422 6.09 5.18 6.46
N PRO A 423 7.01 6.14 6.63
CA PRO A 423 7.40 7.03 5.53
C PRO A 423 8.28 6.35 4.47
N ILE A 424 8.61 5.07 4.64
CA ILE A 424 9.36 4.27 3.68
C ILE A 424 8.51 3.13 3.10
N SER A 425 7.20 3.15 3.37
CA SER A 425 6.25 2.15 2.86
C SER A 425 6.08 2.28 1.35
N ASP A 426 6.14 1.15 0.67
CA ASP A 426 5.92 1.06 -0.77
C ASP A 426 4.48 1.44 -1.16
N THR A 427 3.45 0.97 -0.45
CA THR A 427 2.05 1.33 -0.72
C THR A 427 1.75 2.79 -0.44
N THR A 428 2.24 3.34 0.67
CA THR A 428 2.08 4.76 1.03
C THR A 428 2.79 5.68 0.03
N ILE A 429 3.97 5.26 -0.49
CA ILE A 429 4.67 5.95 -1.57
C ILE A 429 3.83 5.94 -2.86
N LEU A 430 3.28 4.78 -3.23
CA LEU A 430 2.46 4.62 -4.43
C LEU A 430 1.14 5.39 -4.33
N ALA A 431 0.50 5.42 -3.16
CA ALA A 431 -0.70 6.23 -2.90
C ALA A 431 -0.40 7.73 -3.04
N SER A 432 0.75 8.17 -2.51
CA SER A 432 1.23 9.54 -2.68
C SER A 432 1.45 9.91 -4.14
N ALA A 433 2.12 9.03 -4.90
CA ALA A 433 2.39 9.21 -6.33
C ALA A 433 1.09 9.21 -7.15
N GLY A 434 0.18 8.27 -6.89
CA GLY A 434 -1.13 8.21 -7.54
C GLY A 434 -1.98 9.46 -7.31
N ALA A 435 -1.99 9.97 -6.08
CA ALA A 435 -2.66 11.22 -5.73
C ALA A 435 -1.88 12.46 -6.18
N GLN A 436 -0.61 12.36 -6.54
CA GLN A 436 0.34 13.48 -6.68
C GLN A 436 0.34 14.36 -5.42
N CYS A 437 0.53 13.75 -4.28
CA CYS A 437 0.63 14.38 -2.98
C CYS A 437 2.08 14.36 -2.51
N SER A 438 2.52 15.40 -1.78
CA SER A 438 3.78 15.29 -1.04
C SER A 438 3.72 14.07 -0.12
N HIS A 439 4.72 13.19 -0.25
CA HIS A 439 4.76 11.94 0.51
C HIS A 439 4.73 12.18 2.02
N ILE A 440 5.50 13.14 2.50
CA ILE A 440 5.53 13.51 3.93
C ILE A 440 4.18 14.09 4.41
N ASP A 441 3.51 14.89 3.56
CA ASP A 441 2.17 15.40 3.89
C ASP A 441 1.16 14.25 3.99
N HIS A 442 1.23 13.27 3.08
CA HIS A 442 0.37 12.08 3.15
C HIS A 442 0.60 11.33 4.45
N VAL A 443 1.84 10.90 4.74
CA VAL A 443 2.17 10.15 5.96
C VAL A 443 1.75 10.92 7.21
N SER A 444 2.17 12.17 7.34
CA SER A 444 1.92 12.97 8.55
C SER A 444 0.42 13.21 8.81
N THR A 445 -0.39 13.32 7.76
CA THR A 445 -1.84 13.50 7.88
C THR A 445 -2.58 12.20 8.16
N GLN A 446 -2.04 11.06 7.74
CA GLN A 446 -2.62 9.73 7.94
C GLN A 446 -2.35 9.18 9.34
N VAL A 447 -1.18 9.44 9.91
CA VAL A 447 -0.76 8.91 11.23
C VAL A 447 -1.82 9.06 12.33
N PRO A 448 -2.47 10.23 12.54
CA PRO A 448 -3.51 10.35 13.58
C PRO A 448 -4.71 9.43 13.36
N TYR A 449 -5.05 9.13 12.11
CA TYR A 449 -6.15 8.24 11.76
C TYR A 449 -5.79 6.79 12.07
N VAL A 450 -4.59 6.38 11.67
CA VAL A 450 -4.07 5.04 11.94
C VAL A 450 -3.94 4.79 13.44
N ILE A 451 -3.45 5.76 14.23
CA ILE A 451 -3.36 5.62 15.69
C ILE A 451 -4.73 5.30 16.31
N VAL A 452 -5.80 5.97 15.91
CA VAL A 452 -7.16 5.70 16.40
C VAL A 452 -7.58 4.26 16.05
N VAL A 453 -7.44 3.90 14.79
CA VAL A 453 -7.87 2.58 14.29
C VAL A 453 -7.02 1.46 14.90
N ALA A 454 -5.70 1.62 14.90
CA ALA A 454 -4.78 0.63 15.44
C ALA A 454 -4.94 0.44 16.96
N SER A 455 -5.22 1.51 17.70
CA SER A 455 -5.50 1.41 19.15
C SER A 455 -6.77 0.60 19.42
N CYS A 456 -7.84 0.81 18.64
CA CYS A 456 -9.06 0.02 18.74
C CYS A 456 -8.83 -1.44 18.38
N ALA A 457 -8.07 -1.72 17.30
CA ALA A 457 -7.71 -3.06 16.87
C ALA A 457 -6.83 -3.76 17.93
N PHE A 458 -5.83 -3.08 18.47
CA PHE A 458 -4.97 -3.62 19.54
C PHE A 458 -5.78 -4.08 20.75
N ILE A 459 -6.68 -3.25 21.25
CA ILE A 459 -7.54 -3.62 22.39
C ILE A 459 -8.47 -4.78 21.99
N GLY A 460 -8.98 -4.80 20.76
CA GLY A 460 -9.74 -5.91 20.22
C GLY A 460 -8.96 -7.22 20.25
N TYR A 461 -7.70 -7.23 19.79
CA TYR A 461 -6.83 -8.43 19.85
C TYR A 461 -6.47 -8.82 21.29
N LEU A 462 -6.26 -7.86 22.18
CA LEU A 462 -6.04 -8.12 23.60
C LEU A 462 -7.25 -8.81 24.23
N VAL A 463 -8.45 -8.30 23.97
CA VAL A 463 -9.71 -8.90 24.46
C VAL A 463 -9.94 -10.27 23.82
N ALA A 464 -9.66 -10.45 22.52
CA ALA A 464 -9.78 -11.72 21.83
C ALA A 464 -8.93 -12.81 22.49
N GLY A 465 -7.68 -12.49 22.80
CA GLY A 465 -6.78 -13.43 23.47
C GLY A 465 -7.20 -13.76 24.91
N ILE A 466 -7.56 -12.75 25.71
CA ILE A 466 -8.01 -12.95 27.10
C ILE A 466 -9.32 -13.73 27.17
N ALA A 467 -10.27 -13.46 26.27
CA ALA A 467 -11.57 -14.11 26.22
C ALA A 467 -11.53 -15.51 25.53
N GLY A 468 -10.41 -15.87 24.89
CA GLY A 468 -10.30 -17.08 24.08
C GLY A 468 -11.26 -17.10 22.87
N SER A 469 -11.69 -15.92 22.39
CA SER A 469 -12.66 -15.79 21.31
C SER A 469 -12.39 -14.57 20.43
N GLY A 470 -12.07 -14.82 19.16
CA GLY A 470 -11.88 -13.76 18.16
C GLY A 470 -13.11 -12.87 17.99
N TRP A 471 -14.31 -13.44 18.05
CA TRP A 471 -15.56 -12.68 17.91
C TRP A 471 -15.81 -11.69 19.05
N ILE A 472 -15.50 -12.06 20.30
CA ILE A 472 -15.61 -11.15 21.44
C ILE A 472 -14.63 -9.98 21.23
N GLY A 473 -13.42 -10.26 20.76
CA GLY A 473 -12.44 -9.22 20.43
C GLY A 473 -12.92 -8.28 19.32
N VAL A 474 -13.48 -8.81 18.26
CA VAL A 474 -14.05 -8.01 17.14
C VAL A 474 -15.16 -7.09 17.65
N VAL A 475 -16.10 -7.61 18.44
CA VAL A 475 -17.19 -6.82 19.00
C VAL A 475 -16.64 -5.73 19.94
N ALA A 476 -15.70 -6.05 20.83
CA ALA A 476 -15.06 -5.08 21.71
C ALA A 476 -14.36 -3.97 20.93
N GLY A 477 -13.61 -4.33 19.88
CA GLY A 477 -12.94 -3.37 19.00
C GLY A 477 -13.92 -2.45 18.26
N PHE A 478 -15.04 -2.97 17.75
CA PHE A 478 -16.09 -2.15 17.11
C PHE A 478 -16.76 -1.20 18.09
N VAL A 479 -17.03 -1.63 19.30
CA VAL A 479 -17.60 -0.75 20.36
C VAL A 479 -16.63 0.39 20.65
N LEU A 480 -15.36 0.09 20.82
CA LEU A 480 -14.32 1.11 21.05
C LEU A 480 -14.20 2.08 19.87
N LEU A 481 -14.21 1.57 18.64
CA LEU A 481 -14.18 2.40 17.44
C LEU A 481 -15.40 3.34 17.39
N ALA A 482 -16.59 2.85 17.70
CA ALA A 482 -17.80 3.67 17.75
C ALA A 482 -17.72 4.78 18.83
N ILE A 483 -17.16 4.46 20.00
CA ILE A 483 -16.90 5.43 21.05
C ILE A 483 -15.88 6.48 20.57
N ALA A 484 -14.76 6.04 19.98
CA ALA A 484 -13.73 6.93 19.46
C ALA A 484 -14.28 7.86 18.36
N MET A 485 -15.03 7.34 17.40
CA MET A 485 -15.68 8.14 16.35
C MET A 485 -16.64 9.16 16.94
N THR A 486 -17.44 8.77 17.95
CA THR A 486 -18.38 9.69 18.62
C THR A 486 -17.61 10.81 19.36
N TYR A 487 -16.53 10.48 20.06
CA TYR A 487 -15.68 11.45 20.74
C TYR A 487 -15.03 12.41 19.74
N ILE A 488 -14.43 11.88 18.67
CA ILE A 488 -13.80 12.66 17.60
C ILE A 488 -14.82 13.64 16.99
N TYR A 489 -16.01 13.17 16.66
CA TYR A 489 -17.06 14.01 16.08
C TYR A 489 -17.51 15.13 17.03
N LYS A 490 -17.74 14.80 18.29
CA LYS A 490 -18.27 15.75 19.28
C LYS A 490 -17.23 16.73 19.83
N VAL A 491 -15.95 16.33 19.87
CA VAL A 491 -14.88 17.10 20.55
C VAL A 491 -13.86 17.66 19.56
N LEU A 492 -13.26 16.81 18.72
CA LEU A 492 -12.14 17.21 17.87
C LEU A 492 -12.57 17.85 16.55
N MET A 493 -13.76 17.51 16.07
CA MET A 493 -14.33 18.07 14.84
C MET A 493 -15.25 19.28 15.10
N LYS A 494 -15.37 19.73 16.34
CA LYS A 494 -15.99 21.04 16.63
C LYS A 494 -15.10 22.14 16.05
N ASP A 495 -15.74 23.10 15.39
CA ASP A 495 -15.08 24.27 14.76
C ASP A 495 -14.39 25.16 15.79
#